data_4fcd3a23aa881269b6a8952cd12bacea
#
_entry.id   4fcd3a23aa881269b6a8952cd12bacea
#
_cell.length_a   1.000
_cell.length_b   1.000
_cell.length_c   1.000
_cell.angle_alpha   90.00
_cell.angle_beta   90.00
_cell.angle_gamma   90.00
#
_symmetry.space_group_name_H-M   'P 1'
#
loop_
_entity.id
_entity.type
_entity.pdbx_description
1 polymer ?
#
loop_
_entity_poly.entity_id
_entity_poly.type
_entity_poly.pdbx_seq_one_letter_code
_entity_poly.pdbx_strand_id
1 'polypeptide(L)'
;MYIINRENVEWLVKHFAGRRMPFDMLVIDELSSFKNSRAKRFLALKKILPHFSRVVGLTGTPAPNGLEDLWPQVFLLDRGVRLGRTMKSYLDMFFDTPNSWLPYKHELKTGAEEEIYKRLGDICVSMRAADHLEMPERVDNIVEVMLSAREEKLYRQMERDMLLPYADGDVLALNAASLAGKLLQLANGAVYDEFHNVRVLHERKLDALEDLIEAANGKPLLVMYAFQHDLTRIQERFGKYTTETPEGVRELKTSADMEDWNEGRIRVAVTQPASTGHGLNLQHGGCTIVWFGLNWSLELYEQANARLWRQGQKQMVVIHHLVTKGTMDEQVMKALHDKAADQNALLAAVKARIDQSVGK
;
A
#
# COMPACT_ATOMS: atom_id res chain seq x y z
N MET A 1 2.55 25.51 17.75
CA MET A 1 2.13 24.23 17.13
C MET A 1 2.86 23.11 17.86
N TYR A 2 2.17 22.02 18.19
CA TYR A 2 2.77 20.82 18.78
C TYR A 2 2.51 19.66 17.81
N ILE A 3 3.52 18.83 17.61
CA ILE A 3 3.46 17.67 16.69
C ILE A 3 3.63 16.41 17.54
N ILE A 4 2.76 15.44 17.31
CA ILE A 4 2.76 14.15 18.02
C ILE A 4 2.54 13.01 17.02
N ASN A 5 3.25 11.93 17.21
CA ASN A 5 3.02 10.71 16.42
C ASN A 5 1.64 10.12 16.75
N ARG A 6 0.95 9.61 15.73
CA ARG A 6 -0.40 9.01 15.87
C ARG A 6 -0.44 7.83 16.83
N GLU A 7 0.67 7.10 16.99
CA GLU A 7 0.81 6.00 17.96
C GLU A 7 0.72 6.50 19.41
N ASN A 8 1.04 7.76 19.65
CA ASN A 8 1.02 8.38 20.98
C ASN A 8 -0.33 9.02 21.34
N VAL A 9 -1.37 8.88 20.52
CA VAL A 9 -2.71 9.45 20.80
C VAL A 9 -3.28 8.93 22.12
N GLU A 10 -3.11 7.65 22.45
CA GLU A 10 -3.56 7.09 23.72
C GLU A 10 -2.82 7.71 24.92
N TRP A 11 -1.53 7.96 24.80
CA TRP A 11 -0.74 8.67 25.81
C TRP A 11 -1.25 10.11 25.99
N LEU A 12 -1.51 10.83 24.89
CA LEU A 12 -2.04 12.19 24.92
C LEU A 12 -3.35 12.26 25.71
N VAL A 13 -4.29 11.34 25.42
CA VAL A 13 -5.58 11.26 26.12
C VAL A 13 -5.40 11.00 27.61
N LYS A 14 -4.51 10.09 27.98
CA LYS A 14 -4.19 9.79 29.39
C LYS A 14 -3.52 10.99 30.08
N HIS A 15 -2.61 11.69 29.40
CA HIS A 15 -1.88 12.83 29.95
C HIS A 15 -2.82 13.99 30.30
N PHE A 16 -3.84 14.24 29.47
CA PHE A 16 -4.82 15.30 29.71
C PHE A 16 -6.10 14.82 30.43
N ALA A 17 -6.18 13.56 30.84
CA ALA A 17 -7.31 13.07 31.63
C ALA A 17 -7.50 13.89 32.91
N GLY A 18 -8.67 14.53 33.09
CA GLY A 18 -8.96 15.40 34.22
C GLY A 18 -8.25 16.77 34.19
N ARG A 19 -7.54 17.13 33.11
CA ARG A 19 -6.89 18.41 32.90
C ARG A 19 -7.52 19.15 31.74
N ARG A 20 -7.40 20.47 31.73
CA ARG A 20 -7.83 21.29 30.59
C ARG A 20 -6.93 21.00 29.39
N MET A 21 -7.53 20.64 28.25
CA MET A 21 -6.83 20.54 26.98
C MET A 21 -6.38 21.95 26.55
N PRO A 22 -5.09 22.20 26.33
CA PRO A 22 -4.58 23.53 25.99
C PRO A 22 -4.66 23.84 24.48
N PHE A 23 -5.31 22.98 23.70
CA PHE A 23 -5.38 23.08 22.25
C PHE A 23 -6.80 23.29 21.78
N ASP A 24 -7.01 24.24 20.86
CA ASP A 24 -8.31 24.56 20.28
C ASP A 24 -8.53 23.88 18.93
N MET A 25 -7.43 23.53 18.24
CA MET A 25 -7.45 22.95 16.90
C MET A 25 -6.65 21.64 16.87
N LEU A 26 -7.24 20.62 16.21
CA LEU A 26 -6.61 19.36 15.91
C LEU A 26 -6.42 19.24 14.39
N VAL A 27 -5.21 18.95 13.93
CA VAL A 27 -4.90 18.59 12.55
C VAL A 27 -4.45 17.14 12.55
N ILE A 28 -5.14 16.30 11.76
CA ILE A 28 -4.82 14.88 11.61
C ILE A 28 -4.23 14.71 10.22
N ASP A 29 -2.92 14.51 10.16
CA ASP A 29 -2.24 14.11 8.95
C ASP A 29 -2.41 12.60 8.75
N GLU A 30 -2.58 12.19 7.49
CA GLU A 30 -2.94 10.81 7.10
C GLU A 30 -4.19 10.30 7.84
N LEU A 31 -5.33 11.02 7.64
CA LEU A 31 -6.61 10.73 8.29
C LEU A 31 -7.09 9.29 8.00
N SER A 32 -6.76 8.73 6.83
CA SER A 32 -7.03 7.33 6.45
C SER A 32 -6.48 6.31 7.47
N SER A 33 -5.47 6.68 8.24
CA SER A 33 -4.95 5.84 9.32
C SER A 33 -5.96 5.58 10.46
N PHE A 34 -7.05 6.37 10.53
CA PHE A 34 -8.14 6.23 11.49
C PHE A 34 -9.39 5.55 10.92
N LYS A 35 -9.30 4.93 9.75
CA LYS A 35 -10.42 4.23 9.07
C LYS A 35 -11.05 3.09 9.87
N ASN A 36 -10.35 2.53 10.86
CA ASN A 36 -10.89 1.48 11.72
C ASN A 36 -11.51 2.09 12.99
N SER A 37 -12.85 2.10 13.07
CA SER A 37 -13.62 2.61 14.21
C SER A 37 -13.43 1.83 15.53
N ARG A 38 -12.90 0.61 15.47
CA ARG A 38 -12.62 -0.23 16.65
C ARG A 38 -11.17 -0.09 17.15
N ALA A 39 -10.31 0.58 16.39
CA ALA A 39 -8.92 0.77 16.76
C ALA A 39 -8.81 1.60 18.05
N LYS A 40 -7.91 1.21 18.95
CA LYS A 40 -7.68 1.90 20.23
C LYS A 40 -7.40 3.40 20.05
N ARG A 41 -6.61 3.76 19.04
CA ARG A 41 -6.29 5.16 18.71
C ARG A 41 -7.54 5.96 18.29
N PHE A 42 -8.47 5.37 17.51
CA PHE A 42 -9.72 6.02 17.15
C PHE A 42 -10.60 6.25 18.39
N LEU A 43 -10.78 5.20 19.22
CA LEU A 43 -11.57 5.28 20.45
C LEU A 43 -10.98 6.26 21.45
N ALA A 44 -9.65 6.36 21.52
CA ALA A 44 -8.98 7.34 22.36
C ALA A 44 -9.23 8.77 21.86
N LEU A 45 -9.01 9.03 20.56
CA LEU A 45 -9.19 10.35 19.97
C LEU A 45 -10.65 10.82 20.08
N LYS A 46 -11.61 9.93 19.83
CA LYS A 46 -13.04 10.21 20.00
C LYS A 46 -13.39 10.80 21.36
N LYS A 47 -12.71 10.38 22.44
CA LYS A 47 -12.99 10.88 23.81
C LYS A 47 -12.62 12.34 23.99
N ILE A 48 -11.59 12.81 23.30
CA ILE A 48 -11.08 14.18 23.46
C ILE A 48 -11.55 15.14 22.35
N LEU A 49 -12.26 14.66 21.31
CA LEU A 49 -12.82 15.50 20.26
C LEU A 49 -13.63 16.71 20.78
N PRO A 50 -14.45 16.57 21.85
CA PRO A 50 -15.22 17.71 22.36
C PRO A 50 -14.37 18.88 22.85
N HIS A 51 -13.08 18.68 23.13
CA HIS A 51 -12.19 19.75 23.59
C HIS A 51 -11.67 20.63 22.45
N PHE A 52 -11.79 20.17 21.17
CA PHE A 52 -11.34 20.94 20.02
C PHE A 52 -12.49 21.72 19.38
N SER A 53 -12.28 23.01 19.14
CA SER A 53 -13.22 23.86 18.41
C SER A 53 -13.19 23.59 16.91
N ARG A 54 -12.04 23.12 16.39
CA ARG A 54 -11.83 22.80 14.98
C ARG A 54 -11.01 21.51 14.81
N VAL A 55 -11.46 20.67 13.91
CA VAL A 55 -10.71 19.47 13.49
C VAL A 55 -10.52 19.52 11.97
N VAL A 56 -9.31 19.29 11.52
CA VAL A 56 -8.93 19.22 10.09
C VAL A 56 -8.29 17.86 9.86
N GLY A 57 -8.68 17.18 8.80
CA GLY A 57 -8.09 15.93 8.35
C GLY A 57 -7.46 16.09 6.97
N LEU A 58 -6.27 15.55 6.79
CA LEU A 58 -5.55 15.49 5.53
C LEU A 58 -5.37 14.03 5.14
N THR A 59 -5.65 13.67 3.90
CA THR A 59 -5.43 12.31 3.38
C THR A 59 -5.36 12.32 1.86
N GLY A 60 -4.49 11.49 1.29
CA GLY A 60 -4.43 11.28 -0.16
C GLY A 60 -5.46 10.25 -0.66
N THR A 61 -5.81 9.28 0.20
CA THR A 61 -6.70 8.16 -0.14
C THR A 61 -7.75 7.98 0.96
N PRO A 62 -8.88 8.70 0.91
CA PRO A 62 -9.85 8.71 2.03
C PRO A 62 -10.61 7.38 2.18
N ALA A 63 -10.80 6.61 1.10
CA ALA A 63 -11.56 5.35 1.09
C ALA A 63 -10.77 4.21 0.42
N PRO A 64 -9.59 3.81 0.97
CA PRO A 64 -8.70 2.86 0.29
C PRO A 64 -9.29 1.45 0.17
N ASN A 65 -10.24 1.06 1.02
CA ASN A 65 -10.92 -0.23 0.94
C ASN A 65 -12.43 -0.11 0.65
N GLY A 66 -12.87 1.07 0.20
CA GLY A 66 -14.27 1.35 -0.09
C GLY A 66 -14.89 2.38 0.85
N LEU A 67 -16.14 2.78 0.54
CA LEU A 67 -16.81 3.90 1.22
C LEU A 67 -17.11 3.62 2.71
N GLU A 68 -17.06 2.38 3.17
CA GLU A 68 -17.15 2.05 4.60
C GLU A 68 -16.07 2.74 5.43
N ASP A 69 -14.88 2.91 4.86
CA ASP A 69 -13.74 3.55 5.52
C ASP A 69 -13.97 5.05 5.81
N LEU A 70 -14.97 5.69 5.17
CA LEU A 70 -15.23 7.12 5.33
C LEU A 70 -15.85 7.46 6.69
N TRP A 71 -16.74 6.61 7.22
CA TRP A 71 -17.46 6.95 8.44
C TRP A 71 -16.54 7.30 9.62
N PRO A 72 -15.52 6.49 9.97
CA PRO A 72 -14.66 6.83 11.11
C PRO A 72 -13.91 8.14 10.90
N GLN A 73 -13.47 8.39 9.69
CA GLN A 73 -12.73 9.58 9.33
C GLN A 73 -13.59 10.84 9.43
N VAL A 74 -14.76 10.82 8.80
CA VAL A 74 -15.73 11.93 8.85
C VAL A 74 -16.25 12.15 10.27
N PHE A 75 -16.46 11.06 11.03
CA PHE A 75 -16.86 11.18 12.44
C PHE A 75 -15.86 11.98 13.27
N LEU A 76 -14.55 11.83 13.01
CA LEU A 76 -13.54 12.63 13.70
C LEU A 76 -13.61 14.12 13.35
N LEU A 77 -14.09 14.47 12.16
CA LEU A 77 -14.23 15.86 11.71
C LEU A 77 -15.50 16.52 12.25
N ASP A 78 -16.64 15.83 12.21
CA ASP A 78 -17.95 16.42 12.46
C ASP A 78 -18.79 15.74 13.58
N ARG A 79 -18.22 14.73 14.25
CA ARG A 79 -18.87 13.96 15.33
C ARG A 79 -20.16 13.25 14.91
N GLY A 80 -20.23 12.87 13.62
CA GLY A 80 -21.34 12.10 13.07
C GLY A 80 -22.55 12.92 12.64
N VAL A 81 -22.36 14.21 12.38
CA VAL A 81 -23.42 15.10 11.89
C VAL A 81 -23.91 14.66 10.51
N ARG A 82 -22.99 14.32 9.58
CA ARG A 82 -23.32 14.04 8.18
C ARG A 82 -23.59 12.57 7.90
N LEU A 83 -22.76 11.69 8.42
CA LEU A 83 -22.83 10.24 8.13
C LEU A 83 -23.46 9.40 9.25
N GLY A 84 -24.01 10.05 10.28
CA GLY A 84 -24.63 9.37 11.41
C GLY A 84 -23.69 9.17 12.60
N ARG A 85 -24.29 9.07 13.79
CA ARG A 85 -23.55 9.05 15.07
C ARG A 85 -22.87 7.71 15.37
N THR A 86 -23.25 6.65 14.67
CA THR A 86 -22.68 5.32 14.86
C THR A 86 -22.39 4.66 13.52
N MET A 87 -21.37 3.78 13.47
CA MET A 87 -21.06 2.98 12.29
C MET A 87 -22.29 2.17 11.82
N LYS A 88 -23.06 1.62 12.78
CA LYS A 88 -24.29 0.89 12.45
C LYS A 88 -25.28 1.78 11.70
N SER A 89 -25.54 2.99 12.20
CA SER A 89 -26.46 3.93 11.54
C SER A 89 -25.98 4.29 10.12
N TYR A 90 -24.69 4.42 9.91
CA TYR A 90 -24.09 4.66 8.60
C TYR A 90 -24.32 3.48 7.65
N LEU A 91 -24.03 2.27 8.12
CA LEU A 91 -24.25 1.05 7.33
C LEU A 91 -25.73 0.86 7.01
N ASP A 92 -26.63 1.01 8.00
CA ASP A 92 -28.08 0.89 7.79
C ASP A 92 -28.62 1.91 6.76
N MET A 93 -28.03 3.12 6.70
CA MET A 93 -28.45 4.15 5.75
C MET A 93 -27.99 3.86 4.31
N PHE A 94 -26.73 3.47 4.12
CA PHE A 94 -26.07 3.50 2.82
C PHE A 94 -25.71 2.13 2.25
N PHE A 95 -25.82 1.07 3.05
CA PHE A 95 -25.41 -0.27 2.62
C PHE A 95 -26.52 -1.27 2.88
N ASP A 96 -26.55 -2.29 2.03
CA ASP A 96 -27.32 -3.52 2.22
C ASP A 96 -26.40 -4.64 2.70
N THR A 97 -26.95 -5.55 3.50
CA THR A 97 -26.29 -6.80 3.90
C THR A 97 -26.99 -7.94 3.15
N PRO A 98 -26.52 -8.31 1.96
CA PRO A 98 -27.23 -9.21 1.07
C PRO A 98 -27.35 -10.63 1.60
N ASN A 99 -26.57 -11.00 2.61
CA ASN A 99 -26.54 -12.36 3.12
C ASN A 99 -26.48 -12.39 4.65
N SER A 100 -27.52 -12.91 5.30
CA SER A 100 -27.56 -13.04 6.77
C SER A 100 -26.47 -13.98 7.32
N TRP A 101 -25.88 -14.84 6.48
CA TRP A 101 -24.81 -15.76 6.83
C TRP A 101 -23.40 -15.14 6.72
N LEU A 102 -23.27 -13.99 6.03
CA LEU A 102 -22.03 -13.24 5.88
C LEU A 102 -22.23 -11.79 6.35
N PRO A 103 -22.42 -11.53 7.66
CA PRO A 103 -22.77 -10.22 8.20
C PRO A 103 -21.67 -9.16 8.03
N TYR A 104 -20.55 -9.53 7.40
CA TYR A 104 -19.40 -8.64 7.17
C TYR A 104 -19.32 -8.13 5.74
N LYS A 105 -20.19 -8.60 4.84
CA LYS A 105 -20.23 -8.13 3.45
C LYS A 105 -21.35 -7.12 3.31
N HIS A 106 -21.00 -5.86 3.15
CA HIS A 106 -21.93 -4.79 2.87
C HIS A 106 -21.81 -4.41 1.38
N GLU A 107 -22.93 -4.18 0.74
CA GLU A 107 -22.99 -3.70 -0.63
C GLU A 107 -23.64 -2.32 -0.63
N LEU A 108 -23.06 -1.40 -1.41
CA LEU A 108 -23.58 -0.03 -1.45
C LEU A 108 -24.98 -0.01 -2.08
N LYS A 109 -25.94 0.65 -1.45
CA LYS A 109 -27.28 0.85 -2.01
C LYS A 109 -27.23 1.71 -3.26
N THR A 110 -28.14 1.48 -4.18
CA THR A 110 -28.26 2.30 -5.40
C THR A 110 -28.42 3.79 -5.04
N GLY A 111 -27.57 4.65 -5.60
CA GLY A 111 -27.56 6.09 -5.36
C GLY A 111 -26.93 6.53 -4.01
N ALA A 112 -26.46 5.58 -3.18
CA ALA A 112 -25.87 5.94 -1.88
C ALA A 112 -24.53 6.65 -2.02
N GLU A 113 -23.75 6.35 -3.05
CA GLU A 113 -22.47 7.02 -3.31
C GLU A 113 -22.64 8.51 -3.54
N GLU A 114 -23.57 8.88 -4.44
CA GLU A 114 -23.85 10.29 -4.73
C GLU A 114 -24.37 11.03 -3.50
N GLU A 115 -25.23 10.37 -2.70
CA GLU A 115 -25.76 10.97 -1.47
C GLU A 115 -24.65 11.16 -0.40
N ILE A 116 -23.71 10.21 -0.25
CA ILE A 116 -22.54 10.36 0.62
C ILE A 116 -21.71 11.56 0.18
N TYR A 117 -21.34 11.64 -1.09
CA TYR A 117 -20.53 12.75 -1.60
C TYR A 117 -21.24 14.10 -1.48
N LYS A 118 -22.54 14.14 -1.73
CA LYS A 118 -23.36 15.34 -1.53
C LYS A 118 -23.30 15.83 -0.08
N ARG A 119 -23.39 14.93 0.90
CA ARG A 119 -23.29 15.29 2.32
C ARG A 119 -21.93 15.76 2.77
N LEU A 120 -20.88 15.36 2.06
CA LEU A 120 -19.50 15.72 2.38
C LEU A 120 -19.03 17.00 1.64
N GLY A 121 -19.74 17.42 0.61
CA GLY A 121 -19.33 18.48 -0.29
C GLY A 121 -19.08 19.85 0.35
N ASP A 122 -19.66 20.10 1.53
CA ASP A 122 -19.45 21.36 2.27
C ASP A 122 -18.27 21.34 3.25
N ILE A 123 -17.70 20.16 3.56
CA ILE A 123 -16.55 20.02 4.47
C ILE A 123 -15.32 19.39 3.83
N CYS A 124 -15.48 18.76 2.68
CA CYS A 124 -14.40 18.09 1.98
C CYS A 124 -14.00 18.85 0.71
N VAL A 125 -12.71 19.06 0.55
CA VAL A 125 -12.14 19.60 -0.69
C VAL A 125 -11.21 18.54 -1.26
N SER A 126 -11.48 18.13 -2.49
CA SER A 126 -10.58 17.23 -3.25
C SER A 126 -9.69 18.08 -4.14
N MET A 127 -8.38 17.92 -3.96
CA MET A 127 -7.37 18.57 -4.79
C MET A 127 -6.46 17.51 -5.39
N ARG A 128 -6.36 17.48 -6.72
CA ARG A 128 -5.36 16.64 -7.40
C ARG A 128 -4.10 17.46 -7.61
N ALA A 129 -2.96 16.89 -7.30
CA ALA A 129 -1.68 17.55 -7.52
C ALA A 129 -1.50 18.02 -8.98
N ALA A 130 -1.95 17.22 -9.94
CA ALA A 130 -1.87 17.55 -11.36
C ALA A 130 -2.71 18.76 -11.77
N ASP A 131 -3.77 19.13 -11.03
CA ASP A 131 -4.64 20.26 -11.36
C ASP A 131 -4.09 21.60 -10.83
N HIS A 132 -3.15 21.55 -9.88
CA HIS A 132 -2.68 22.73 -9.13
C HIS A 132 -1.17 22.89 -9.09
N LEU A 133 -0.41 21.85 -9.45
CA LEU A 133 1.04 21.81 -9.36
C LEU A 133 1.65 21.44 -10.71
N GLU A 134 2.79 22.01 -11.03
CA GLU A 134 3.63 21.55 -12.13
C GLU A 134 4.24 20.19 -11.78
N MET A 135 3.56 19.13 -12.20
CA MET A 135 4.02 17.76 -12.01
C MET A 135 4.89 17.34 -13.19
N PRO A 136 5.99 16.58 -12.95
CA PRO A 136 6.77 16.02 -14.03
C PRO A 136 5.94 15.00 -14.82
N GLU A 137 6.31 14.77 -16.08
CA GLU A 137 5.76 13.66 -16.86
C GLU A 137 6.04 12.32 -16.16
N ARG A 138 5.07 11.40 -16.21
CA ARG A 138 5.18 10.06 -15.64
C ARG A 138 4.91 9.02 -16.72
N VAL A 139 5.79 8.02 -16.78
CA VAL A 139 5.64 6.85 -17.65
C VAL A 139 5.64 5.60 -16.79
N ASP A 140 4.56 4.84 -16.88
CA ASP A 140 4.44 3.52 -16.26
C ASP A 140 4.76 2.45 -17.29
N ASN A 141 5.74 1.59 -17.00
CA ASN A 141 6.22 0.55 -17.88
C ASN A 141 6.10 -0.82 -17.21
N ILE A 142 5.45 -1.77 -17.88
CA ILE A 142 5.38 -3.17 -17.45
C ILE A 142 6.53 -3.92 -18.11
N VAL A 143 7.41 -4.47 -17.28
CA VAL A 143 8.48 -5.38 -17.71
C VAL A 143 7.97 -6.80 -17.47
N GLU A 144 7.57 -7.47 -18.56
CA GLU A 144 7.12 -8.85 -18.49
C GLU A 144 8.30 -9.79 -18.16
N VAL A 145 8.17 -10.53 -17.06
CA VAL A 145 9.15 -11.51 -16.63
C VAL A 145 8.66 -12.90 -17.01
N MET A 146 9.39 -13.57 -17.87
CA MET A 146 9.03 -14.90 -18.40
C MET A 146 9.71 -15.99 -17.60
N LEU A 147 8.94 -16.98 -17.14
CA LEU A 147 9.47 -18.22 -16.56
C LEU A 147 9.84 -19.19 -17.68
N SER A 148 10.88 -19.98 -17.47
CA SER A 148 11.14 -21.14 -18.31
C SER A 148 10.04 -22.20 -18.10
N ALA A 149 9.85 -23.10 -19.05
CA ALA A 149 8.83 -24.15 -18.94
C ALA A 149 8.98 -25.01 -17.65
N ARG A 150 10.21 -25.20 -17.17
CA ARG A 150 10.50 -25.92 -15.91
C ARG A 150 10.08 -25.09 -14.69
N GLU A 151 10.42 -23.81 -14.67
CA GLU A 151 10.07 -22.87 -13.58
C GLU A 151 8.57 -22.66 -13.52
N GLU A 152 7.92 -22.50 -14.69
CA GLU A 152 6.46 -22.38 -14.78
C GLU A 152 5.77 -23.63 -14.22
N LYS A 153 6.23 -24.83 -14.60
CA LYS A 153 5.68 -26.08 -14.06
C LYS A 153 5.83 -26.15 -12.54
N LEU A 154 6.99 -25.75 -12.00
CA LEU A 154 7.22 -25.72 -10.56
C LEU A 154 6.31 -24.70 -9.86
N TYR A 155 6.19 -23.49 -10.44
CA TYR A 155 5.28 -22.46 -9.95
C TYR A 155 3.84 -22.96 -9.88
N ARG A 156 3.32 -23.54 -10.99
CA ARG A 156 1.97 -24.08 -11.08
C ARG A 156 1.71 -25.19 -10.08
N GLN A 157 2.69 -26.06 -9.86
CA GLN A 157 2.57 -27.13 -8.87
C GLN A 157 2.45 -26.54 -7.46
N MET A 158 3.35 -25.63 -7.07
CA MET A 158 3.33 -25.02 -5.75
C MET A 158 2.07 -24.16 -5.52
N GLU A 159 1.64 -23.41 -6.54
CA GLU A 159 0.38 -22.67 -6.50
C GLU A 159 -0.80 -23.61 -6.25
N ARG A 160 -0.89 -24.71 -7.01
CA ARG A 160 -1.93 -25.70 -6.86
C ARG A 160 -1.94 -26.33 -5.46
N ASP A 161 -0.77 -26.72 -4.96
CA ASP A 161 -0.63 -27.35 -3.63
C ASP A 161 -1.07 -26.38 -2.52
N MET A 162 -0.82 -25.08 -2.67
CA MET A 162 -1.25 -24.04 -1.73
C MET A 162 -2.76 -23.76 -1.81
N LEU A 163 -3.35 -23.82 -2.99
CA LEU A 163 -4.76 -23.48 -3.23
C LEU A 163 -5.71 -24.67 -3.02
N LEU A 164 -5.24 -25.89 -3.22
CA LEU A 164 -6.03 -27.10 -3.12
C LEU A 164 -6.84 -27.25 -1.82
N PRO A 165 -6.32 -26.91 -0.62
CA PRO A 165 -7.08 -26.98 0.62
C PRO A 165 -8.32 -26.07 0.68
N TYR A 166 -8.42 -25.11 -0.24
CA TYR A 166 -9.50 -24.10 -0.30
C TYR A 166 -10.45 -24.33 -1.48
N ALA A 167 -10.27 -25.42 -2.24
CA ALA A 167 -11.01 -25.68 -3.48
C ALA A 167 -12.52 -25.86 -3.27
N ASP A 168 -12.92 -26.46 -2.16
CA ASP A 168 -14.30 -26.84 -1.84
C ASP A 168 -14.96 -25.98 -0.76
N GLY A 169 -14.30 -24.92 -0.31
CA GLY A 169 -14.75 -24.07 0.78
C GLY A 169 -14.81 -22.59 0.46
N ASP A 170 -15.53 -21.85 1.30
CA ASP A 170 -15.48 -20.39 1.27
C ASP A 170 -14.11 -19.89 1.79
N VAL A 171 -13.41 -19.16 0.91
CA VAL A 171 -12.16 -18.49 1.30
C VAL A 171 -12.50 -17.30 2.16
N LEU A 172 -12.19 -17.36 3.44
CA LEU A 172 -12.29 -16.20 4.33
C LEU A 172 -11.26 -15.13 3.94
N ALA A 173 -11.61 -13.86 4.13
CA ALA A 173 -10.74 -12.73 3.77
C ALA A 173 -9.33 -12.80 4.39
N LEU A 174 -9.21 -13.32 5.61
CA LEU A 174 -7.91 -13.55 6.28
C LEU A 174 -7.04 -14.58 5.54
N ASN A 175 -7.66 -15.67 5.07
CA ASN A 175 -6.97 -16.69 4.30
C ASN A 175 -6.57 -16.16 2.91
N ALA A 176 -7.44 -15.36 2.27
CA ALA A 176 -7.15 -14.74 0.99
C ALA A 176 -5.91 -13.84 1.04
N ALA A 177 -5.76 -13.01 2.07
CA ALA A 177 -4.59 -12.16 2.24
C ALA A 177 -3.30 -12.98 2.42
N SER A 178 -3.36 -14.04 3.23
CA SER A 178 -2.22 -14.96 3.42
C SER A 178 -1.84 -15.68 2.14
N LEU A 179 -2.83 -16.22 1.41
CA LEU A 179 -2.63 -16.91 0.13
C LEU A 179 -2.05 -15.97 -0.93
N ALA A 180 -2.64 -14.77 -1.10
CA ALA A 180 -2.11 -13.77 -2.02
C ALA A 180 -0.65 -13.40 -1.69
N GLY A 181 -0.33 -13.23 -0.39
CA GLY A 181 1.04 -13.00 0.03
C GLY A 181 1.99 -14.13 -0.35
N LYS A 182 1.58 -15.39 -0.20
CA LYS A 182 2.37 -16.55 -0.63
C LYS A 182 2.52 -16.63 -2.15
N LEU A 183 1.45 -16.37 -2.91
CA LEU A 183 1.51 -16.37 -4.37
C LEU A 183 2.41 -15.25 -4.92
N LEU A 184 2.42 -14.07 -4.27
CA LEU A 184 3.34 -12.98 -4.61
C LEU A 184 4.81 -13.33 -4.27
N GLN A 185 5.06 -14.05 -3.17
CA GLN A 185 6.39 -14.57 -2.87
C GLN A 185 6.87 -15.50 -3.99
N LEU A 186 6.03 -16.45 -4.43
CA LEU A 186 6.34 -17.33 -5.56
C LEU A 186 6.62 -16.55 -6.84
N ALA A 187 5.82 -15.52 -7.15
CA ALA A 187 6.01 -14.66 -8.32
C ALA A 187 7.34 -13.88 -8.26
N ASN A 188 7.82 -13.52 -7.06
CA ASN A 188 9.12 -12.89 -6.85
C ASN A 188 10.29 -13.90 -6.93
N GLY A 189 9.99 -15.21 -7.00
CA GLY A 189 10.98 -16.26 -7.19
C GLY A 189 11.48 -16.96 -5.93
N ALA A 190 10.91 -16.68 -4.76
CA ALA A 190 11.22 -17.39 -3.53
C ALA A 190 10.02 -17.38 -2.57
N VAL A 191 9.93 -18.34 -1.66
CA VAL A 191 8.86 -18.43 -0.67
C VAL A 191 9.41 -18.90 0.67
N TYR A 192 8.80 -18.43 1.77
CA TYR A 192 9.09 -18.96 3.11
C TYR A 192 8.37 -20.28 3.33
N ASP A 193 9.09 -21.29 3.79
CA ASP A 193 8.53 -22.55 4.27
C ASP A 193 7.87 -22.37 5.67
N GLU A 194 7.38 -23.47 6.25
CA GLU A 194 6.76 -23.49 7.59
C GLU A 194 7.74 -23.11 8.71
N PHE A 195 9.04 -23.29 8.50
CA PHE A 195 10.11 -22.94 9.43
C PHE A 195 10.74 -21.58 9.15
N HIS A 196 10.12 -20.78 8.26
CA HIS A 196 10.63 -19.47 7.80
C HIS A 196 11.96 -19.54 7.03
N ASN A 197 12.38 -20.71 6.53
CA ASN A 197 13.50 -20.78 5.62
C ASN A 197 13.06 -20.32 4.22
N VAL A 198 14.00 -19.73 3.49
CA VAL A 198 13.75 -19.25 2.12
C VAL A 198 14.00 -20.39 1.13
N ARG A 199 12.96 -20.76 0.38
CA ARG A 199 13.06 -21.69 -0.75
C ARG A 199 13.04 -20.89 -2.05
N VAL A 200 14.14 -20.89 -2.77
CA VAL A 200 14.30 -20.22 -4.08
C VAL A 200 13.71 -21.11 -5.18
N LEU A 201 12.91 -20.52 -6.06
CA LEU A 201 12.29 -21.17 -7.21
C LEU A 201 12.95 -20.73 -8.52
N HIS A 202 13.15 -19.42 -8.68
CA HIS A 202 13.75 -18.81 -9.86
C HIS A 202 14.37 -17.44 -9.53
N GLU A 203 15.19 -16.93 -10.46
CA GLU A 203 15.85 -15.63 -10.32
C GLU A 203 15.43 -14.62 -11.40
N ARG A 204 14.36 -14.89 -12.13
CA ARG A 204 13.95 -14.12 -13.32
C ARG A 204 13.71 -12.64 -13.07
N LYS A 205 13.17 -12.27 -11.89
CA LYS A 205 13.06 -10.85 -11.53
C LYS A 205 14.41 -10.21 -11.20
N LEU A 206 15.38 -10.99 -10.71
CA LEU A 206 16.73 -10.50 -10.52
C LEU A 206 17.42 -10.26 -11.85
N ASP A 207 17.26 -11.18 -12.83
CA ASP A 207 17.77 -11.00 -14.17
C ASP A 207 17.16 -9.74 -14.82
N ALA A 208 15.86 -9.54 -14.73
CA ALA A 208 15.18 -8.35 -15.24
C ALA A 208 15.62 -7.06 -14.51
N LEU A 209 15.90 -7.12 -13.22
CA LEU A 209 16.43 -5.98 -12.47
C LEU A 209 17.88 -5.67 -12.92
N GLU A 210 18.70 -6.67 -13.20
CA GLU A 210 20.05 -6.51 -13.74
C GLU A 210 20.02 -5.77 -15.08
N ASP A 211 19.14 -6.20 -16.00
CA ASP A 211 18.94 -5.53 -17.30
C ASP A 211 18.57 -4.05 -17.11
N LEU A 212 17.70 -3.72 -16.14
CA LEU A 212 17.31 -2.34 -15.85
C LEU A 212 18.46 -1.52 -15.23
N ILE A 213 19.27 -2.11 -14.36
CA ILE A 213 20.45 -1.46 -13.76
C ILE A 213 21.48 -1.15 -14.85
N GLU A 214 21.72 -2.08 -15.78
CA GLU A 214 22.61 -1.89 -16.92
C GLU A 214 22.06 -0.80 -17.86
N ALA A 215 20.78 -0.87 -18.23
CA ALA A 215 20.12 0.10 -19.10
C ALA A 215 20.11 1.52 -18.51
N ALA A 216 20.07 1.64 -17.18
CA ALA A 216 20.16 2.92 -16.50
C ALA A 216 21.49 3.63 -16.68
N ASN A 217 22.53 2.91 -17.10
CA ASN A 217 23.85 3.44 -17.41
C ASN A 217 24.39 4.40 -16.33
N GLY A 218 24.33 3.94 -15.07
CA GLY A 218 24.81 4.70 -13.91
C GLY A 218 23.82 5.71 -13.32
N LYS A 219 22.65 5.91 -13.92
CA LYS A 219 21.60 6.74 -13.30
C LYS A 219 21.00 6.04 -12.08
N PRO A 220 20.62 6.78 -11.04
CA PRO A 220 20.05 6.20 -9.83
C PRO A 220 18.72 5.49 -10.06
N LEU A 221 18.54 4.33 -9.40
CA LEU A 221 17.33 3.52 -9.39
C LEU A 221 16.82 3.36 -7.96
N LEU A 222 15.53 3.61 -7.73
CA LEU A 222 14.84 3.32 -6.48
C LEU A 222 14.03 2.03 -6.63
N VAL A 223 14.45 0.96 -5.98
CA VAL A 223 13.84 -0.37 -6.08
C VAL A 223 12.90 -0.60 -4.89
N MET A 224 11.62 -0.90 -5.18
CA MET A 224 10.61 -1.25 -4.20
C MET A 224 10.55 -2.77 -4.04
N TYR A 225 10.86 -3.28 -2.85
CA TYR A 225 10.75 -4.70 -2.53
C TYR A 225 9.58 -4.98 -1.58
N ALA A 226 9.02 -6.18 -1.64
CA ALA A 226 7.86 -6.56 -0.83
C ALA A 226 8.26 -7.41 0.39
N PHE A 227 9.15 -8.38 0.22
CA PHE A 227 9.50 -9.37 1.24
C PHE A 227 10.98 -9.28 1.62
N GLN A 228 11.30 -9.66 2.87
CA GLN A 228 12.69 -9.60 3.34
C GLN A 228 13.64 -10.48 2.50
N HIS A 229 13.16 -11.61 2.00
CA HIS A 229 13.96 -12.44 1.10
C HIS A 229 14.27 -11.75 -0.25
N ASP A 230 13.39 -10.84 -0.72
CA ASP A 230 13.68 -10.05 -1.94
C ASP A 230 14.91 -9.18 -1.71
N LEU A 231 14.93 -8.44 -0.58
CA LEU A 231 16.08 -7.62 -0.20
C LEU A 231 17.37 -8.44 -0.10
N THR A 232 17.32 -9.56 0.60
CA THR A 232 18.48 -10.43 0.78
C THR A 232 19.04 -10.90 -0.58
N ARG A 233 18.17 -11.40 -1.46
CA ARG A 233 18.55 -11.89 -2.81
C ARG A 233 19.07 -10.76 -3.72
N ILE A 234 18.46 -9.57 -3.64
CA ILE A 234 18.95 -8.38 -4.35
C ILE A 234 20.37 -8.02 -3.87
N GLN A 235 20.59 -8.00 -2.56
CA GLN A 235 21.91 -7.69 -1.99
C GLN A 235 22.95 -8.79 -2.27
N GLU A 236 22.56 -10.05 -2.31
CA GLU A 236 23.43 -11.16 -2.70
C GLU A 236 23.84 -11.10 -4.18
N ARG A 237 22.91 -10.73 -5.08
CA ARG A 237 23.16 -10.65 -6.52
C ARG A 237 24.01 -9.44 -6.91
N PHE A 238 23.72 -8.26 -6.36
CA PHE A 238 24.29 -6.98 -6.79
C PHE A 238 25.31 -6.39 -5.80
N GLY A 239 25.65 -7.12 -4.75
CA GLY A 239 26.49 -6.64 -3.67
C GLY A 239 25.76 -5.71 -2.70
N LYS A 240 26.07 -5.86 -1.41
CA LYS A 240 25.57 -4.96 -0.38
C LYS A 240 26.45 -3.72 -0.31
N TYR A 241 25.86 -2.55 -0.19
CA TYR A 241 26.59 -1.32 0.07
C TYR A 241 27.41 -1.42 1.36
N THR A 242 28.69 -1.11 1.24
CA THR A 242 29.62 -0.90 2.36
C THR A 242 30.53 0.28 2.01
N THR A 243 31.33 0.77 2.95
CA THR A 243 32.36 1.78 2.66
C THR A 243 33.40 1.28 1.65
N GLU A 244 33.58 -0.03 1.56
CA GLU A 244 34.52 -0.69 0.62
C GLU A 244 33.86 -1.00 -0.73
N THR A 245 32.53 -1.12 -0.77
CA THR A 245 31.72 -1.38 -1.98
C THR A 245 30.62 -0.32 -2.14
N PRO A 246 30.98 0.92 -2.45
CA PRO A 246 30.03 2.03 -2.54
C PRO A 246 29.06 1.93 -3.74
N GLU A 247 29.37 1.08 -4.73
CA GLU A 247 28.51 0.73 -5.87
C GLU A 247 27.41 -0.28 -5.52
N GLY A 248 27.47 -0.90 -4.35
CA GLY A 248 26.51 -1.90 -3.89
C GLY A 248 25.11 -1.31 -3.62
N VAL A 249 24.16 -2.23 -3.47
CA VAL A 249 22.74 -1.90 -3.17
C VAL A 249 22.61 -1.39 -1.74
N ARG A 250 22.04 -0.20 -1.56
CA ARG A 250 21.84 0.41 -0.25
C ARG A 250 20.35 0.46 0.13
N GLU A 251 20.04 -0.10 1.27
CA GLU A 251 18.69 0.02 1.84
C GLU A 251 18.49 1.39 2.51
N LEU A 252 17.43 2.09 2.13
CA LEU A 252 17.10 3.40 2.73
C LEU A 252 16.36 3.20 4.06
N LYS A 253 17.04 3.42 5.17
CA LYS A 253 16.50 3.30 6.53
C LYS A 253 16.60 4.56 7.36
N THR A 254 17.66 5.33 7.18
CA THR A 254 17.99 6.48 8.01
C THR A 254 17.91 7.78 7.23
N SER A 255 17.83 8.91 7.93
CA SER A 255 17.90 10.23 7.29
C SER A 255 19.20 10.43 6.52
N ALA A 256 20.31 9.86 6.99
CA ALA A 256 21.59 9.91 6.29
C ALA A 256 21.56 9.16 4.95
N ASP A 257 20.87 8.00 4.89
CA ASP A 257 20.68 7.27 3.63
C ASP A 257 19.91 8.10 2.60
N MET A 258 18.94 8.88 3.07
CA MET A 258 18.12 9.74 2.21
C MET A 258 18.88 10.98 1.73
N GLU A 259 19.73 11.56 2.58
CA GLU A 259 20.64 12.62 2.18
C GLU A 259 21.61 12.11 1.12
N ASP A 260 22.23 10.95 1.34
CA ASP A 260 23.14 10.31 0.39
C ASP A 260 22.45 9.99 -0.94
N TRP A 261 21.18 9.55 -0.91
CA TRP A 261 20.38 9.35 -2.11
C TRP A 261 20.15 10.67 -2.84
N ASN A 262 19.67 11.70 -2.15
CA ASN A 262 19.34 12.99 -2.75
C ASN A 262 20.58 13.73 -3.30
N GLU A 263 21.76 13.45 -2.76
CA GLU A 263 23.04 13.99 -3.24
C GLU A 263 23.66 13.11 -4.36
N GLY A 264 22.95 12.06 -4.79
CA GLY A 264 23.42 11.20 -5.90
C GLY A 264 24.56 10.25 -5.55
N ARG A 265 24.81 9.99 -4.28
CA ARG A 265 25.86 9.07 -3.80
C ARG A 265 25.44 7.59 -3.88
N ILE A 266 24.16 7.31 -4.08
CA ILE A 266 23.61 5.94 -4.15
C ILE A 266 23.11 5.68 -5.56
N ARG A 267 23.65 4.65 -6.22
CA ARG A 267 23.23 4.23 -7.56
C ARG A 267 21.98 3.33 -7.52
N VAL A 268 21.95 2.37 -6.62
CA VAL A 268 20.81 1.46 -6.46
C VAL A 268 20.34 1.53 -5.00
N ALA A 269 19.27 2.22 -4.79
CA ALA A 269 18.59 2.27 -3.48
C ALA A 269 17.47 1.24 -3.45
N VAL A 270 17.29 0.57 -2.30
CA VAL A 270 16.15 -0.34 -2.08
C VAL A 270 15.37 0.09 -0.85
N THR A 271 14.05 -0.06 -0.90
CA THR A 271 13.17 0.29 0.23
C THR A 271 11.86 -0.46 0.17
N GLN A 272 11.20 -0.63 1.31
CA GLN A 272 9.82 -1.12 1.34
C GLN A 272 8.83 0.05 1.18
N PRO A 273 7.74 -0.14 0.43
CA PRO A 273 6.69 0.88 0.28
C PRO A 273 6.15 1.41 1.62
N ALA A 274 5.97 0.54 2.60
CA ALA A 274 5.51 0.92 3.94
C ALA A 274 6.52 1.80 4.70
N SER A 275 7.81 1.61 4.49
CA SER A 275 8.88 2.39 5.14
C SER A 275 8.98 3.80 4.57
N THR A 276 8.52 4.01 3.33
CA THR A 276 8.50 5.33 2.68
C THR A 276 7.30 6.18 3.13
N GLY A 277 6.38 5.65 3.93
CA GLY A 277 5.12 6.30 4.33
C GLY A 277 5.25 7.61 5.13
N HIS A 278 6.43 7.98 5.60
CA HIS A 278 6.60 9.10 6.54
C HIS A 278 7.30 10.32 5.92
N GLY A 279 6.66 10.94 4.90
CA GLY A 279 7.02 12.30 4.47
C GLY A 279 8.40 12.48 3.80
N LEU A 280 9.06 11.39 3.39
CA LEU A 280 10.40 11.42 2.83
C LEU A 280 10.42 12.06 1.44
N ASN A 281 11.34 12.97 1.22
CA ASN A 281 11.59 13.63 -0.06
C ASN A 281 12.75 12.93 -0.75
N LEU A 282 12.48 12.14 -1.79
CA LEU A 282 13.51 11.40 -2.54
C LEU A 282 13.67 11.89 -3.99
N GLN A 283 12.91 12.93 -4.40
CA GLN A 283 12.84 13.40 -5.78
C GLN A 283 14.16 14.00 -6.32
N HIS A 284 15.12 14.33 -5.46
CA HIS A 284 16.38 14.91 -5.91
C HIS A 284 17.42 13.86 -6.29
N GLY A 285 17.31 12.65 -5.76
CA GLY A 285 18.29 11.58 -5.97
C GLY A 285 18.11 10.80 -7.28
N GLY A 286 16.90 10.83 -7.86
CA GLY A 286 16.64 10.08 -9.10
C GLY A 286 15.24 10.31 -9.64
N CYS A 287 14.95 9.67 -10.80
CA CYS A 287 13.66 9.75 -11.47
C CYS A 287 13.14 8.38 -11.93
N THR A 288 13.78 7.28 -11.52
CA THR A 288 13.38 5.93 -11.92
C THR A 288 13.03 5.09 -10.70
N ILE A 289 11.83 4.51 -10.71
CA ILE A 289 11.35 3.54 -9.72
C ILE A 289 11.26 2.17 -10.37
N VAL A 290 11.68 1.13 -9.66
CA VAL A 290 11.51 -0.26 -10.06
C VAL A 290 10.73 -1.01 -8.99
N TRP A 291 9.52 -1.45 -9.30
CA TRP A 291 8.75 -2.35 -8.46
C TRP A 291 9.21 -3.79 -8.68
N PHE A 292 10.13 -4.25 -7.86
CA PHE A 292 10.60 -5.64 -7.84
C PHE A 292 9.51 -6.58 -7.28
N GLY A 293 8.90 -6.19 -6.18
CA GLY A 293 7.78 -6.88 -5.56
C GLY A 293 6.55 -5.98 -5.47
N LEU A 294 5.44 -6.44 -6.05
CA LEU A 294 4.17 -5.73 -5.99
C LEU A 294 3.49 -5.96 -4.64
N ASN A 295 2.65 -5.03 -4.22
CA ASN A 295 1.81 -5.16 -3.03
C ASN A 295 0.34 -4.91 -3.37
N TRP A 296 -0.54 -5.47 -2.54
CA TRP A 296 -1.99 -5.32 -2.68
C TRP A 296 -2.51 -4.11 -1.89
N SER A 297 -1.87 -2.96 -2.03
CA SER A 297 -2.31 -1.72 -1.39
C SER A 297 -2.10 -0.54 -2.32
N LEU A 298 -3.21 -0.04 -2.87
CA LEU A 298 -3.20 1.16 -3.71
C LEU A 298 -2.62 2.36 -2.96
N GLU A 299 -2.95 2.49 -1.67
CA GLU A 299 -2.44 3.57 -0.82
C GLU A 299 -0.91 3.55 -0.74
N LEU A 300 -0.32 2.39 -0.40
CA LEU A 300 1.15 2.25 -0.33
C LEU A 300 1.81 2.42 -1.71
N TYR A 301 1.16 1.94 -2.76
CA TYR A 301 1.63 2.09 -4.13
C TYR A 301 1.69 3.56 -4.55
N GLU A 302 0.61 4.30 -4.35
CA GLU A 302 0.56 5.73 -4.69
C GLU A 302 1.53 6.55 -3.81
N GLN A 303 1.59 6.28 -2.51
CA GLN A 303 2.52 6.95 -1.60
C GLN A 303 3.98 6.70 -1.98
N ALA A 304 4.34 5.47 -2.31
CA ALA A 304 5.71 5.14 -2.72
C ALA A 304 6.10 5.83 -4.03
N ASN A 305 5.21 5.84 -5.03
CA ASN A 305 5.46 6.54 -6.29
C ASN A 305 5.57 8.06 -6.09
N ALA A 306 4.78 8.65 -5.19
CA ALA A 306 4.83 10.06 -4.86
C ALA A 306 6.14 10.49 -4.16
N ARG A 307 7.07 9.58 -3.84
CA ARG A 307 8.40 9.95 -3.32
C ARG A 307 9.30 10.55 -4.40
N LEU A 308 9.15 10.09 -5.64
CA LEU A 308 9.88 10.63 -6.79
C LEU A 308 8.97 11.47 -7.69
N TRP A 309 7.73 11.02 -7.91
CA TRP A 309 6.75 11.72 -8.73
C TRP A 309 5.99 12.76 -7.91
N ARG A 310 6.61 13.92 -7.76
CA ARG A 310 6.06 15.04 -6.99
C ARG A 310 6.57 16.39 -7.45
N GLN A 311 5.96 17.45 -6.95
CA GLN A 311 6.41 18.82 -7.20
C GLN A 311 7.89 18.99 -6.85
N GLY A 312 8.64 19.66 -7.74
CA GLY A 312 10.08 19.88 -7.60
C GLY A 312 10.95 18.82 -8.28
N GLN A 313 10.40 17.71 -8.75
CA GLN A 313 11.10 16.80 -9.67
C GLN A 313 11.15 17.46 -11.06
N LYS A 314 12.34 17.54 -11.65
CA LYS A 314 12.60 18.21 -12.92
C LYS A 314 12.69 17.26 -14.11
N GLN A 315 12.77 15.96 -13.84
CA GLN A 315 12.91 14.93 -14.87
C GLN A 315 11.61 14.14 -14.98
N MET A 316 11.35 13.59 -16.17
CA MET A 316 10.31 12.59 -16.38
C MET A 316 10.54 11.41 -15.44
N VAL A 317 9.50 11.01 -14.69
CA VAL A 317 9.58 9.86 -13.78
C VAL A 317 9.16 8.60 -14.52
N VAL A 318 10.04 7.61 -14.53
CA VAL A 318 9.77 6.30 -15.12
C VAL A 318 9.58 5.28 -14.02
N ILE A 319 8.47 4.53 -14.08
CA ILE A 319 8.12 3.50 -13.11
C ILE A 319 8.06 2.16 -13.84
N HIS A 320 9.01 1.31 -13.55
CA HIS A 320 9.05 -0.06 -14.07
C HIS A 320 8.40 -1.02 -13.09
N HIS A 321 7.50 -1.88 -13.58
CA HIS A 321 6.88 -2.94 -12.80
C HIS A 321 7.35 -4.28 -13.31
N LEU A 322 8.08 -5.05 -12.50
CA LEU A 322 8.48 -6.42 -12.84
C LEU A 322 7.30 -7.35 -12.60
N VAL A 323 6.65 -7.78 -13.67
CA VAL A 323 5.44 -8.60 -13.63
C VAL A 323 5.75 -9.98 -14.17
N THR A 324 5.74 -10.99 -13.30
CA THR A 324 5.92 -12.38 -13.71
C THR A 324 4.64 -12.88 -14.38
N LYS A 325 4.74 -13.23 -15.66
CA LYS A 325 3.62 -13.59 -16.50
C LYS A 325 2.91 -14.87 -16.02
N GLY A 326 1.58 -14.85 -16.07
CA GLY A 326 0.75 -15.97 -15.64
C GLY A 326 0.70 -16.16 -14.12
N THR A 327 1.14 -15.20 -13.31
CA THR A 327 1.17 -15.30 -11.86
C THR A 327 0.21 -14.30 -11.19
N MET A 328 0.24 -14.24 -9.86
CA MET A 328 -0.55 -13.28 -9.07
C MET A 328 -0.16 -11.82 -9.35
N ASP A 329 1.05 -11.57 -9.86
CA ASP A 329 1.47 -10.21 -10.23
C ASP A 329 0.52 -9.54 -11.24
N GLU A 330 0.00 -10.29 -12.21
CA GLU A 330 -0.92 -9.74 -13.22
C GLU A 330 -2.23 -9.24 -12.60
N GLN A 331 -2.77 -9.99 -11.61
CA GLN A 331 -3.99 -9.57 -10.92
C GLN A 331 -3.75 -8.33 -10.06
N VAL A 332 -2.60 -8.26 -9.39
CA VAL A 332 -2.23 -7.07 -8.62
C VAL A 332 -2.08 -5.87 -9.53
N MET A 333 -1.35 -6.00 -10.65
CA MET A 333 -1.19 -4.91 -11.61
C MET A 333 -2.53 -4.41 -12.16
N LYS A 334 -3.42 -5.34 -12.53
CA LYS A 334 -4.77 -4.98 -12.97
C LYS A 334 -5.52 -4.20 -11.89
N ALA A 335 -5.54 -4.69 -10.65
CA ALA A 335 -6.24 -4.03 -9.55
C ALA A 335 -5.65 -2.63 -9.24
N LEU A 336 -4.33 -2.47 -9.30
CA LEU A 336 -3.67 -1.17 -9.11
C LEU A 336 -3.99 -0.20 -10.24
N HIS A 337 -4.01 -0.68 -11.49
CA HIS A 337 -4.36 0.12 -12.67
C HIS A 337 -5.82 0.60 -12.62
N ASP A 338 -6.73 -0.30 -12.28
CA ASP A 338 -8.17 -0.01 -12.19
C ASP A 338 -8.52 0.77 -10.90
N LYS A 339 -7.53 1.08 -10.07
CA LYS A 339 -7.69 1.68 -8.73
C LYS A 339 -8.68 0.96 -7.84
N ALA A 340 -8.74 -0.35 -7.99
CA ALA A 340 -9.67 -1.26 -7.32
C ALA A 340 -8.96 -2.26 -6.39
N ALA A 341 -7.74 -1.97 -5.93
CA ALA A 341 -6.97 -2.85 -5.06
C ALA A 341 -7.51 -2.81 -3.61
N ASP A 342 -8.73 -3.25 -3.45
CA ASP A 342 -9.42 -3.40 -2.17
C ASP A 342 -9.50 -4.88 -1.72
N GLN A 343 -10.12 -5.12 -0.57
CA GLN A 343 -10.29 -6.47 -0.02
C GLN A 343 -11.17 -7.38 -0.89
N ASN A 344 -12.16 -6.82 -1.59
CA ASN A 344 -13.06 -7.59 -2.46
C ASN A 344 -12.32 -8.03 -3.73
N ALA A 345 -11.55 -7.12 -4.33
CA ALA A 345 -10.71 -7.45 -5.50
C ALA A 345 -9.64 -8.49 -5.15
N LEU A 346 -9.03 -8.40 -3.96
CA LEU A 346 -8.11 -9.42 -3.45
C LEU A 346 -8.79 -10.80 -3.36
N LEU A 347 -9.96 -10.86 -2.74
CA LEU A 347 -10.71 -12.11 -2.59
C LEU A 347 -11.10 -12.68 -3.94
N ALA A 348 -11.58 -11.85 -4.87
CA ALA A 348 -11.93 -12.26 -6.23
C ALA A 348 -10.72 -12.80 -7.01
N ALA A 349 -9.56 -12.15 -6.89
CA ALA A 349 -8.33 -12.60 -7.53
C ALA A 349 -7.86 -13.96 -6.99
N VAL A 350 -7.89 -14.17 -5.67
CA VAL A 350 -7.55 -15.47 -5.07
C VAL A 350 -8.51 -16.55 -5.51
N LYS A 351 -9.84 -16.29 -5.54
CA LYS A 351 -10.84 -17.24 -6.04
C LYS A 351 -10.59 -17.61 -7.51
N ALA A 352 -10.35 -16.62 -8.37
CA ALA A 352 -10.02 -16.86 -9.77
C ALA A 352 -8.78 -17.74 -9.95
N ARG A 353 -7.77 -17.57 -9.09
CA ARG A 353 -6.57 -18.44 -9.11
C ARG A 353 -6.88 -19.86 -8.64
N ILE A 354 -7.73 -20.04 -7.63
CA ILE A 354 -8.20 -21.34 -7.19
C ILE A 354 -8.88 -22.06 -8.36
N ASP A 355 -9.86 -21.41 -9.02
CA ASP A 355 -10.60 -22.00 -10.15
C ASP A 355 -9.67 -22.40 -11.31
N GLN A 356 -8.70 -21.55 -11.65
CA GLN A 356 -7.71 -21.83 -12.70
C GLN A 356 -6.75 -22.96 -12.33
N SER A 357 -6.30 -23.04 -11.08
CA SER A 357 -5.24 -23.97 -10.66
C SER A 357 -5.79 -25.36 -10.29
N VAL A 358 -7.02 -25.43 -9.81
CA VAL A 358 -7.65 -26.68 -9.32
C VAL A 358 -8.61 -27.27 -10.35
N GLY A 359 -8.99 -26.54 -11.41
CA GLY A 359 -9.76 -27.05 -12.55
C GLY A 359 -11.23 -27.30 -12.21
N LYS A 360 -11.95 -26.26 -11.86
CA LYS A 360 -13.42 -26.21 -11.97
C LYS A 360 -13.83 -25.50 -13.22
#